data_561efcd3e35c2487c61c087abb16b45f
#
_entry.id   561efcd3e35c2487c61c087abb16b45f
#
_cell.length_a   1.000
_cell.length_b   1.000
_cell.length_c   1.000
_cell.angle_alpha   90.00
_cell.angle_beta   90.00
_cell.angle_gamma   90.00
#
_symmetry.space_group_name_H-M   'P 1'
#
loop_
_entity.id
_entity.type
_entity.pdbx_description
1 polymer ?
#
loop_
_entity_poly.entity_id
_entity_poly.type
_entity_poly.pdbx_seq_one_letter_code
_entity_poly.pdbx_strand_id
1 'polypeptide(L)'
;MKTISTLALAILLASISGSRAADESDKGFVTIFNGKSLEGWKASENTDSWSLKDGALVARGPRSHMFYMADKPFVNFELKVEVMTEKGSNGGIYFHTKFQENGWPKYGYESQVNNTHGDWRKTGSLYAVDDVKEAPAKDGKWWTQHIIVKGRNVQILVDGKKVVDYTEPADKKAGKVFTRKLDKGTFALQAHDPKSVVRFRNIRVKRLD
;
A
#
# COMPACT_ATOMS: atom_id res chain seq x y z
N MET A 1 -31.38 38.59 -52.60
CA MET A 1 -31.18 38.29 -51.19
C MET A 1 -30.96 36.75 -51.07
N LYS A 2 -29.76 36.29 -50.74
CA LYS A 2 -29.43 34.87 -50.56
C LYS A 2 -29.36 34.61 -49.05
N THR A 3 -30.25 33.79 -48.55
CA THR A 3 -30.27 33.31 -47.15
C THR A 3 -29.27 32.16 -46.99
N ILE A 4 -28.30 32.37 -46.14
CA ILE A 4 -27.31 31.35 -45.78
C ILE A 4 -27.87 30.63 -44.52
N SER A 5 -28.19 29.35 -44.66
CA SER A 5 -28.60 28.47 -43.53
C SER A 5 -27.33 27.91 -42.89
N THR A 6 -27.09 28.27 -41.63
CA THR A 6 -26.00 27.74 -40.81
C THR A 6 -26.46 26.45 -40.10
N LEU A 7 -25.89 25.32 -40.51
CA LEU A 7 -26.13 24.01 -39.90
C LEU A 7 -25.21 23.87 -38.69
N ALA A 8 -25.77 23.89 -37.50
CA ALA A 8 -25.04 23.64 -36.25
C ALA A 8 -24.85 22.13 -36.02
N LEU A 9 -23.62 21.67 -36.12
CA LEU A 9 -23.22 20.29 -35.83
C LEU A 9 -23.03 20.12 -34.31
N ALA A 10 -23.99 19.47 -33.62
CA ALA A 10 -23.86 19.13 -32.24
C ALA A 10 -22.96 17.87 -32.09
N ILE A 11 -21.75 18.06 -31.59
CA ILE A 11 -20.87 16.92 -31.23
C ILE A 11 -21.30 16.37 -29.86
N LEU A 12 -21.89 15.20 -29.88
CA LEU A 12 -22.27 14.44 -28.67
C LEU A 12 -21.01 13.73 -28.16
N LEU A 13 -20.38 14.31 -27.11
CA LEU A 13 -19.29 13.64 -26.39
C LEU A 13 -19.90 12.52 -25.53
N ALA A 14 -19.86 11.30 -26.03
CA ALA A 14 -20.15 10.11 -25.25
C ALA A 14 -19.00 9.86 -24.27
N SER A 15 -19.22 10.13 -22.99
CA SER A 15 -18.32 9.71 -21.91
C SER A 15 -18.36 8.20 -21.79
N ILE A 16 -17.38 7.51 -22.34
CA ILE A 16 -17.17 6.08 -22.16
C ILE A 16 -16.70 5.88 -20.72
N SER A 17 -17.62 5.66 -19.80
CA SER A 17 -17.32 5.09 -18.48
C SER A 17 -16.88 3.64 -18.69
N GLY A 18 -15.59 3.45 -18.93
CA GLY A 18 -14.98 2.14 -19.03
C GLY A 18 -15.10 1.43 -17.68
N SER A 19 -16.11 0.59 -17.52
CA SER A 19 -16.13 -0.46 -16.50
C SER A 19 -14.93 -1.37 -16.79
N ARG A 20 -13.86 -1.22 -15.99
CA ARG A 20 -12.72 -2.14 -16.04
C ARG A 20 -13.24 -3.51 -15.66
N ALA A 21 -13.30 -4.43 -16.61
CA ALA A 21 -13.59 -5.83 -16.35
C ALA A 21 -12.70 -6.29 -15.19
N ALA A 22 -13.28 -6.96 -14.18
CA ALA A 22 -12.50 -7.52 -13.08
C ALA A 22 -11.48 -8.48 -13.71
N ASP A 23 -10.19 -8.14 -13.57
CA ASP A 23 -9.08 -8.96 -14.03
C ASP A 23 -9.17 -10.30 -13.27
N GLU A 24 -9.05 -11.44 -13.95
CA GLU A 24 -9.04 -12.76 -13.29
C GLU A 24 -7.97 -12.84 -12.18
N SER A 25 -6.91 -12.04 -12.26
CA SER A 25 -5.89 -11.89 -11.23
C SER A 25 -6.42 -11.33 -9.90
N ASP A 26 -7.63 -10.75 -9.89
CA ASP A 26 -8.30 -10.18 -8.71
C ASP A 26 -9.39 -11.10 -8.13
N LYS A 27 -9.55 -12.30 -8.66
CA LYS A 27 -10.52 -13.28 -8.15
C LYS A 27 -10.22 -13.64 -6.68
N GLY A 28 -11.22 -13.44 -5.82
CA GLY A 28 -11.14 -13.71 -4.38
C GLY A 28 -10.54 -12.58 -3.55
N PHE A 29 -10.16 -11.46 -4.16
CA PHE A 29 -9.79 -10.25 -3.42
C PHE A 29 -11.01 -9.50 -2.91
N VAL A 30 -10.92 -9.01 -1.68
CA VAL A 30 -11.89 -8.12 -1.02
C VAL A 30 -11.25 -6.75 -0.90
N THR A 31 -11.97 -5.71 -1.33
CA THR A 31 -11.54 -4.31 -1.14
C THR A 31 -11.69 -3.92 0.32
N ILE A 32 -10.59 -3.49 0.94
CA ILE A 32 -10.55 -3.00 2.33
C ILE A 32 -10.34 -1.48 2.42
N PHE A 33 -10.07 -0.82 1.29
CA PHE A 33 -10.10 0.62 1.13
C PHE A 33 -10.55 0.99 -0.28
N ASN A 34 -11.66 1.71 -0.37
CA ASN A 34 -12.35 2.04 -1.62
C ASN A 34 -12.12 3.48 -2.11
N GLY A 35 -11.30 4.25 -1.39
CA GLY A 35 -11.04 5.67 -1.70
C GLY A 35 -12.12 6.65 -1.24
N LYS A 36 -13.17 6.20 -0.54
CA LYS A 36 -14.32 7.04 -0.14
C LYS A 36 -14.43 7.27 1.36
N SER A 37 -14.03 6.29 2.18
CA SER A 37 -14.10 6.40 3.64
C SER A 37 -12.92 5.71 4.31
N LEU A 38 -12.69 6.05 5.58
CA LEU A 38 -11.73 5.40 6.48
C LEU A 38 -12.42 4.39 7.40
N GLU A 39 -13.63 3.95 7.07
CA GLU A 39 -14.30 2.89 7.81
C GLU A 39 -13.42 1.64 7.87
N GLY A 40 -13.29 1.05 9.05
CA GLY A 40 -12.38 -0.08 9.30
C GLY A 40 -10.90 0.29 9.39
N TRP A 41 -10.56 1.59 9.38
CA TRP A 41 -9.19 2.08 9.55
C TRP A 41 -9.07 3.00 10.76
N LYS A 42 -7.96 2.91 11.49
CA LYS A 42 -7.67 3.74 12.66
C LYS A 42 -6.23 4.25 12.61
N ALA A 43 -6.08 5.57 12.63
CA ALA A 43 -4.77 6.19 12.76
C ALA A 43 -4.25 6.08 14.21
N SER A 44 -2.93 5.97 14.36
CA SER A 44 -2.21 6.10 15.62
C SER A 44 -1.99 7.58 15.98
N GLU A 45 -0.86 7.92 16.58
CA GLU A 45 -0.44 9.31 16.82
C GLU A 45 -0.52 10.20 15.55
N ASN A 46 -0.61 11.51 15.73
CA ASN A 46 -0.61 12.50 14.64
C ASN A 46 -1.64 12.21 13.55
N THR A 47 -2.89 12.07 13.92
CA THR A 47 -4.01 11.69 13.03
C THR A 47 -4.16 12.63 11.82
N ASP A 48 -3.77 13.90 11.96
CA ASP A 48 -3.80 14.92 10.90
C ASP A 48 -2.78 14.65 9.77
N SER A 49 -1.87 13.68 9.95
CA SER A 49 -0.99 13.20 8.89
C SER A 49 -1.72 12.46 7.78
N TRP A 50 -3.04 12.22 7.94
CA TRP A 50 -3.85 11.46 7.01
C TRP A 50 -4.99 12.27 6.44
N SER A 51 -5.18 12.18 5.13
CA SER A 51 -6.31 12.81 4.44
C SER A 51 -6.79 11.96 3.27
N LEU A 52 -8.05 12.16 2.86
CA LEU A 52 -8.59 11.57 1.64
C LEU A 52 -8.56 12.61 0.53
N LYS A 53 -7.92 12.28 -0.59
CA LYS A 53 -7.87 13.15 -1.76
C LYS A 53 -7.86 12.33 -3.03
N ASP A 54 -8.72 12.67 -3.97
CA ASP A 54 -8.80 12.07 -5.32
C ASP A 54 -8.89 10.53 -5.28
N GLY A 55 -9.67 9.98 -4.34
CA GLY A 55 -9.86 8.54 -4.17
C GLY A 55 -8.66 7.82 -3.54
N ALA A 56 -7.67 8.55 -3.02
CA ALA A 56 -6.51 8.00 -2.34
C ALA A 56 -6.43 8.46 -0.88
N LEU A 57 -5.89 7.62 -0.04
CA LEU A 57 -5.40 7.96 1.28
C LEU A 57 -4.02 8.59 1.15
N VAL A 58 -3.88 9.82 1.60
CA VAL A 58 -2.63 10.59 1.53
C VAL A 58 -1.99 10.64 2.91
N ALA A 59 -0.77 10.13 2.99
CA ALA A 59 0.12 10.26 4.13
C ALA A 59 1.03 11.47 3.95
N ARG A 60 0.87 12.50 4.79
CA ARG A 60 1.69 13.72 4.77
C ARG A 60 1.68 14.37 6.15
N GLY A 61 2.78 14.37 6.85
CA GLY A 61 2.88 14.96 8.19
C GLY A 61 3.87 14.21 9.07
N PRO A 62 3.88 14.48 10.37
CA PRO A 62 4.68 13.75 11.34
C PRO A 62 4.36 12.24 11.31
N ARG A 63 5.28 11.44 11.88
CA ARG A 63 5.10 9.99 11.96
C ARG A 63 3.71 9.61 12.46
N SER A 64 3.04 8.76 11.69
CA SER A 64 1.75 8.15 12.04
C SER A 64 1.58 6.84 11.27
N HIS A 65 0.73 5.96 11.78
CA HIS A 65 0.39 4.71 11.09
C HIS A 65 -1.12 4.55 11.03
N MET A 66 -1.62 4.22 9.85
CA MET A 66 -3.03 3.94 9.60
C MET A 66 -3.24 2.43 9.61
N PHE A 67 -3.83 1.91 10.69
CA PHE A 67 -4.06 0.48 10.89
C PHE A 67 -5.42 0.06 10.34
N TYR A 68 -5.44 -1.07 9.64
CA TYR A 68 -6.70 -1.74 9.29
C TYR A 68 -7.21 -2.51 10.51
N MET A 69 -8.43 -2.19 10.95
CA MET A 69 -9.06 -2.77 12.15
C MET A 69 -9.88 -4.00 11.76
N ALA A 70 -9.20 -5.06 11.32
CA ALA A 70 -9.84 -6.30 10.91
C ALA A 70 -10.46 -7.06 12.09
N ASP A 71 -11.64 -7.62 11.90
CA ASP A 71 -12.32 -8.47 12.91
C ASP A 71 -11.53 -9.75 13.21
N LYS A 72 -10.87 -10.29 12.20
CA LYS A 72 -10.03 -11.50 12.31
C LYS A 72 -8.62 -11.20 11.80
N PRO A 73 -7.58 -11.62 12.54
CA PRO A 73 -6.21 -11.45 12.09
C PRO A 73 -5.95 -12.22 10.79
N PHE A 74 -4.99 -11.74 10.00
CA PHE A 74 -4.48 -12.42 8.80
C PHE A 74 -3.29 -13.30 9.19
N VAL A 75 -3.24 -14.50 8.61
CA VAL A 75 -2.12 -15.44 8.73
C VAL A 75 -1.51 -15.64 7.34
N ASN A 76 -2.24 -16.28 6.42
CA ASN A 76 -1.86 -16.41 5.03
C ASN A 76 -2.73 -15.49 4.17
N PHE A 77 -2.12 -14.72 3.29
CA PHE A 77 -2.85 -13.72 2.53
C PHE A 77 -2.10 -13.26 1.29
N GLU A 78 -2.82 -12.62 0.38
CA GLU A 78 -2.31 -11.71 -0.62
C GLU A 78 -2.84 -10.31 -0.35
N LEU A 79 -1.98 -9.31 -0.31
CA LEU A 79 -2.34 -7.90 -0.15
C LEU A 79 -1.82 -7.12 -1.34
N LYS A 80 -2.73 -6.46 -2.08
CA LYS A 80 -2.38 -5.55 -3.18
C LYS A 80 -2.69 -4.12 -2.75
N VAL A 81 -1.73 -3.23 -2.91
CA VAL A 81 -1.85 -1.80 -2.62
C VAL A 81 -1.31 -1.01 -3.80
N GLU A 82 -2.10 -0.13 -4.38
CA GLU A 82 -1.58 0.85 -5.32
C GLU A 82 -0.97 2.02 -4.55
N VAL A 83 0.28 2.35 -4.86
CA VAL A 83 1.10 3.33 -4.16
C VAL A 83 1.64 4.36 -5.15
N MET A 84 1.79 5.61 -4.70
CA MET A 84 2.53 6.65 -5.41
C MET A 84 3.27 7.52 -4.39
N THR A 85 4.53 7.82 -4.66
CA THR A 85 5.36 8.71 -3.84
C THR A 85 5.64 10.02 -4.58
N GLU A 86 5.82 11.11 -3.84
CA GLU A 86 6.53 12.28 -4.32
C GLU A 86 8.04 12.09 -4.14
N LYS A 87 8.85 12.89 -4.84
CA LYS A 87 10.32 12.80 -4.76
C LYS A 87 10.80 12.97 -3.31
N GLY A 88 11.72 12.11 -2.88
CA GLY A 88 12.30 12.13 -1.54
C GLY A 88 11.39 11.59 -0.44
N SER A 89 10.28 10.93 -0.78
CA SER A 89 9.34 10.40 0.20
C SER A 89 9.72 9.02 0.69
N ASN A 90 9.39 8.76 1.96
CA ASN A 90 9.50 7.49 2.64
C ASN A 90 8.14 7.10 3.22
N GLY A 91 7.83 5.82 3.22
CA GLY A 91 6.64 5.21 3.78
C GLY A 91 6.82 3.71 3.90
N GLY A 92 5.76 2.99 4.25
CA GLY A 92 5.81 1.54 4.41
C GLY A 92 4.42 0.91 4.46
N ILE A 93 4.38 -0.38 4.20
CA ILE A 93 3.21 -1.23 4.35
C ILE A 93 3.57 -2.33 5.34
N TYR A 94 3.01 -2.26 6.54
CA TYR A 94 3.22 -3.27 7.57
C TYR A 94 2.20 -4.40 7.45
N PHE A 95 2.63 -5.61 7.78
CA PHE A 95 1.77 -6.78 7.84
C PHE A 95 2.12 -7.68 9.03
N HIS A 96 1.17 -8.49 9.51
CA HIS A 96 1.22 -9.22 10.78
C HIS A 96 1.47 -8.29 11.99
N THR A 97 1.08 -7.01 11.84
CA THR A 97 1.20 -6.03 12.92
C THR A 97 -0.04 -6.00 13.79
N LYS A 98 -0.03 -5.17 14.83
CA LYS A 98 -1.14 -4.96 15.78
C LYS A 98 -1.27 -3.46 16.01
N PHE A 99 -2.50 -2.98 16.23
CA PHE A 99 -2.71 -1.58 16.59
C PHE A 99 -1.87 -1.20 17.81
N GLN A 100 -1.25 -0.03 17.74
CA GLN A 100 -0.56 0.63 18.83
C GLN A 100 -0.79 2.13 18.74
N GLU A 101 -0.90 2.81 19.89
CA GLU A 101 -1.25 4.23 19.94
C GLU A 101 -0.14 5.15 19.40
N ASN A 102 1.11 4.73 19.49
CA ASN A 102 2.24 5.55 19.08
C ASN A 102 3.48 4.72 18.72
N GLY A 103 4.46 5.38 18.10
CA GLY A 103 5.75 4.79 17.73
C GLY A 103 5.66 3.94 16.46
N TRP A 104 6.80 3.40 16.07
CA TRP A 104 6.91 2.50 14.93
C TRP A 104 6.27 1.14 15.24
N PRO A 105 5.50 0.53 14.32
CA PRO A 105 4.90 -0.79 14.54
C PRO A 105 5.95 -1.83 14.94
N LYS A 106 5.75 -2.46 16.08
CA LYS A 106 6.73 -3.38 16.68
C LYS A 106 6.60 -4.81 16.20
N TYR A 107 5.42 -5.20 15.70
CA TYR A 107 5.10 -6.57 15.31
C TYR A 107 5.11 -6.75 13.81
N GLY A 108 5.39 -7.99 13.37
CA GLY A 108 5.39 -8.39 11.97
C GLY A 108 6.55 -7.80 11.17
N TYR A 109 6.28 -7.51 9.93
CA TYR A 109 7.25 -7.00 8.95
C TYR A 109 6.74 -5.73 8.26
N GLU A 110 7.66 -5.03 7.65
CA GLU A 110 7.40 -3.88 6.79
C GLU A 110 7.85 -4.18 5.36
N SER A 111 6.99 -3.92 4.38
CA SER A 111 7.35 -3.78 2.99
C SER A 111 7.57 -2.31 2.69
N GLN A 112 8.81 -1.95 2.40
CA GLN A 112 9.28 -0.57 2.24
C GLN A 112 8.65 0.14 1.05
N VAL A 113 8.37 1.44 1.21
CA VAL A 113 7.93 2.37 0.17
C VAL A 113 8.91 3.55 0.13
N ASN A 114 9.89 3.48 -0.76
CA ASN A 114 10.96 4.47 -0.89
C ASN A 114 11.62 4.36 -2.26
N ASN A 115 11.36 5.32 -3.16
CA ASN A 115 12.06 5.35 -4.45
C ASN A 115 13.33 6.21 -4.38
N THR A 116 13.23 7.43 -3.86
CA THR A 116 14.32 8.44 -3.90
C THR A 116 14.67 9.06 -2.55
N HIS A 117 14.07 8.61 -1.44
CA HIS A 117 14.46 9.04 -0.09
C HIS A 117 15.90 8.60 0.24
N GLY A 118 16.55 9.27 1.18
CA GLY A 118 17.95 9.03 1.57
C GLY A 118 18.23 7.66 2.20
N ASP A 119 17.23 6.95 2.75
CA ASP A 119 17.41 5.57 3.17
C ASP A 119 17.76 4.70 1.94
N TRP A 120 18.79 3.87 2.06
CA TRP A 120 19.26 3.01 0.97
C TRP A 120 18.34 1.83 0.67
N ARG A 121 17.47 1.46 1.61
CA ARG A 121 16.46 0.42 1.42
C ARG A 121 15.32 0.94 0.56
N LYS A 122 15.12 0.33 -0.60
CA LYS A 122 14.18 0.83 -1.60
C LYS A 122 12.85 0.08 -1.58
N THR A 123 11.89 0.63 -2.32
CA THR A 123 10.55 0.07 -2.51
C THR A 123 10.59 -1.44 -2.74
N GLY A 124 9.76 -2.16 -2.00
CA GLY A 124 9.67 -3.62 -2.08
C GLY A 124 10.64 -4.36 -1.15
N SER A 125 11.58 -3.70 -0.46
CA SER A 125 12.38 -4.36 0.59
C SER A 125 11.47 -5.00 1.65
N LEU A 126 11.82 -6.19 2.12
CA LEU A 126 11.38 -6.68 3.43
C LEU A 126 12.33 -6.04 4.46
N TYR A 127 11.94 -4.88 4.99
CA TYR A 127 12.79 -3.91 5.67
C TYR A 127 13.74 -4.52 6.71
N ALA A 128 15.05 -4.35 6.50
CA ALA A 128 16.12 -4.87 7.35
C ALA A 128 16.12 -6.41 7.53
N VAL A 129 15.61 -7.13 6.52
CA VAL A 129 15.60 -8.60 6.45
C VAL A 129 16.07 -9.07 5.08
N ASP A 130 15.41 -8.63 4.01
CA ASP A 130 15.79 -8.89 2.61
C ASP A 130 15.57 -7.56 1.83
N ASP A 131 16.65 -6.83 1.67
CA ASP A 131 16.60 -5.43 1.25
C ASP A 131 16.91 -5.25 -0.25
N VAL A 132 16.05 -4.51 -0.94
CA VAL A 132 16.22 -4.05 -2.32
C VAL A 132 17.04 -2.77 -2.34
N LYS A 133 18.10 -2.71 -3.17
CA LYS A 133 19.02 -1.56 -3.26
C LYS A 133 18.63 -0.54 -4.33
N GLU A 134 17.93 -1.00 -5.38
CA GLU A 134 17.50 -0.16 -6.49
C GLU A 134 15.98 -0.11 -6.53
N ALA A 135 15.42 1.10 -6.61
CA ALA A 135 13.98 1.27 -6.62
C ALA A 135 13.37 0.69 -7.92
N PRO A 136 12.45 -0.29 -7.82
CA PRO A 136 11.79 -0.86 -8.99
C PRO A 136 10.66 0.03 -9.53
N ALA A 137 10.29 1.08 -8.82
CA ALA A 137 9.23 2.03 -9.17
C ALA A 137 9.79 3.46 -9.28
N LYS A 138 8.94 4.40 -9.73
CA LYS A 138 9.32 5.81 -9.94
C LYS A 138 8.36 6.75 -9.21
N ASP A 139 8.89 7.84 -8.63
CA ASP A 139 8.07 8.90 -8.04
C ASP A 139 7.11 9.51 -9.07
N GLY A 140 5.94 9.95 -8.60
CA GLY A 140 4.89 10.54 -9.42
C GLY A 140 4.15 9.53 -10.32
N LYS A 141 4.42 8.25 -10.20
CA LYS A 141 3.73 7.18 -10.91
C LYS A 141 3.09 6.22 -9.92
N TRP A 142 1.90 5.73 -10.23
CA TRP A 142 1.27 4.65 -9.50
C TRP A 142 1.93 3.33 -9.85
N TRP A 143 2.16 2.50 -8.82
CA TRP A 143 2.56 1.09 -8.96
C TRP A 143 1.74 0.23 -8.03
N THR A 144 1.66 -1.05 -8.31
CA THR A 144 1.07 -2.04 -7.40
C THR A 144 2.16 -2.70 -6.57
N GLN A 145 2.11 -2.55 -5.25
CA GLN A 145 2.90 -3.34 -4.31
C GLN A 145 2.06 -4.52 -3.85
N HIS A 146 2.50 -5.74 -4.17
CA HIS A 146 1.78 -6.98 -3.91
C HIS A 146 2.59 -7.81 -2.92
N ILE A 147 2.04 -8.05 -1.74
CA ILE A 147 2.65 -8.81 -0.65
C ILE A 147 1.90 -10.13 -0.56
N ILE A 148 2.63 -11.25 -0.62
CA ILE A 148 2.09 -12.61 -0.51
C ILE A 148 2.75 -13.27 0.70
N VAL A 149 1.94 -13.76 1.64
CA VAL A 149 2.40 -14.55 2.77
C VAL A 149 1.71 -15.90 2.74
N LYS A 150 2.51 -16.98 2.65
CA LYS A 150 2.01 -18.35 2.68
C LYS A 150 2.94 -19.22 3.53
N GLY A 151 2.45 -19.67 4.67
CA GLY A 151 3.26 -20.37 5.66
C GLY A 151 4.42 -19.51 6.14
N ARG A 152 5.64 -19.93 5.90
CA ARG A 152 6.88 -19.19 6.24
C ARG A 152 7.46 -18.36 5.08
N ASN A 153 6.81 -18.38 3.91
CA ASN A 153 7.31 -17.65 2.74
C ASN A 153 6.62 -16.29 2.62
N VAL A 154 7.42 -15.28 2.34
CA VAL A 154 7.03 -13.90 2.04
C VAL A 154 7.54 -13.55 0.65
N GLN A 155 6.65 -13.20 -0.26
CA GLN A 155 7.01 -12.63 -1.56
C GLN A 155 6.52 -11.20 -1.65
N ILE A 156 7.34 -10.33 -2.21
CA ILE A 156 6.95 -8.95 -2.52
C ILE A 156 7.18 -8.72 -4.02
N LEU A 157 6.13 -8.26 -4.69
CA LEU A 157 6.17 -7.92 -6.09
C LEU A 157 5.84 -6.42 -6.26
N VAL A 158 6.51 -5.79 -7.21
CA VAL A 158 6.24 -4.41 -7.64
C VAL A 158 5.89 -4.46 -9.13
N ASP A 159 4.67 -4.05 -9.49
CA ASP A 159 4.09 -4.17 -10.84
C ASP A 159 4.26 -5.58 -11.44
N GLY A 160 3.99 -6.60 -10.61
CA GLY A 160 4.09 -8.01 -11.01
C GLY A 160 5.51 -8.58 -11.04
N LYS A 161 6.56 -7.75 -10.94
CA LYS A 161 7.94 -8.23 -10.83
C LYS A 161 8.28 -8.56 -9.39
N LYS A 162 8.62 -9.81 -9.10
CA LYS A 162 9.06 -10.26 -7.79
C LYS A 162 10.43 -9.65 -7.45
N VAL A 163 10.50 -8.93 -6.33
CA VAL A 163 11.72 -8.25 -5.84
C VAL A 163 12.24 -8.84 -4.53
N VAL A 164 11.38 -9.55 -3.78
CA VAL A 164 11.74 -10.32 -2.58
C VAL A 164 11.07 -11.70 -2.64
N ASP A 165 11.80 -12.73 -2.23
CA ASP A 165 11.31 -14.10 -2.03
C ASP A 165 12.01 -14.70 -0.81
N TYR A 166 11.49 -14.36 0.37
CA TYR A 166 12.07 -14.69 1.66
C TYR A 166 11.33 -15.85 2.31
N THR A 167 12.05 -16.88 2.74
CA THR A 167 11.51 -17.95 3.60
C THR A 167 12.06 -17.78 5.01
N GLU A 168 11.18 -17.47 5.95
CA GLU A 168 11.54 -17.31 7.36
C GLU A 168 12.09 -18.62 7.93
N PRO A 169 13.28 -18.63 8.57
CA PRO A 169 13.81 -19.80 9.26
C PRO A 169 12.84 -20.35 10.32
N ALA A 170 12.77 -21.67 10.47
CA ALA A 170 11.85 -22.30 11.43
C ALA A 170 12.13 -21.89 12.88
N ASP A 171 13.40 -21.64 13.19
CA ASP A 171 13.91 -21.25 14.51
C ASP A 171 14.02 -19.74 14.70
N LYS A 172 13.48 -18.94 13.77
CA LYS A 172 13.52 -17.48 13.84
C LYS A 172 13.08 -16.96 15.20
N LYS A 173 13.97 -16.27 15.89
CA LYS A 173 13.66 -15.57 17.16
C LYS A 173 13.11 -14.19 16.87
N ALA A 174 12.12 -13.76 17.65
CA ALA A 174 11.64 -12.39 17.60
C ALA A 174 12.73 -11.42 18.06
N GLY A 175 12.88 -10.31 17.34
CA GLY A 175 13.77 -9.23 17.76
C GLY A 175 13.26 -8.56 19.04
N LYS A 176 14.18 -7.97 19.82
CA LYS A 176 13.84 -7.35 21.12
C LYS A 176 13.00 -6.07 20.98
N VAL A 177 13.25 -5.25 19.96
CA VAL A 177 12.56 -3.97 19.73
C VAL A 177 11.49 -4.12 18.66
N PHE A 178 11.84 -4.71 17.54
CA PHE A 178 10.96 -5.04 16.43
C PHE A 178 11.00 -6.55 16.23
N THR A 179 9.84 -7.20 16.22
CA THR A 179 9.81 -8.67 16.15
C THR A 179 10.42 -9.20 14.85
N ARG A 180 10.14 -8.53 13.72
CA ARG A 180 10.52 -8.97 12.37
C ARG A 180 10.36 -10.48 12.23
N LYS A 181 9.17 -10.94 12.54
CA LYS A 181 8.80 -12.36 12.57
C LYS A 181 7.36 -12.51 12.10
N LEU A 182 7.12 -13.56 11.32
CA LEU A 182 5.76 -13.96 10.94
C LEU A 182 4.97 -14.41 12.17
N ASP A 183 3.72 -14.02 12.20
CA ASP A 183 2.74 -14.38 13.24
C ASP A 183 1.34 -14.31 12.59
N LYS A 184 0.42 -13.68 13.27
CA LYS A 184 -0.90 -13.28 12.80
C LYS A 184 -1.15 -11.83 13.19
N GLY A 185 -1.86 -11.08 12.36
CA GLY A 185 -2.11 -9.68 12.68
C GLY A 185 -2.87 -8.97 11.57
N THR A 186 -2.73 -7.66 11.55
CA THR A 186 -3.37 -6.79 10.57
C THR A 186 -2.32 -6.07 9.73
N PHE A 187 -2.77 -5.07 8.98
CA PHE A 187 -1.96 -4.21 8.12
C PHE A 187 -1.89 -2.80 8.69
N ALA A 188 -0.80 -2.09 8.40
CA ALA A 188 -0.72 -0.66 8.62
C ALA A 188 0.02 0.03 7.48
N LEU A 189 -0.36 1.26 7.17
CA LEU A 189 0.31 2.15 6.23
C LEU A 189 1.08 3.20 7.02
N GLN A 190 2.17 3.70 6.47
CA GLN A 190 3.06 4.62 7.18
C GLN A 190 3.03 6.02 6.58
N ALA A 191 2.82 7.04 7.43
CA ALA A 191 3.30 8.40 7.27
C ALA A 191 4.63 8.50 8.01
N HIS A 192 5.72 8.72 7.30
CA HIS A 192 7.06 8.59 7.86
C HIS A 192 7.55 9.88 8.54
N ASP A 193 7.49 10.99 7.84
CA ASP A 193 7.98 12.30 8.28
C ASP A 193 7.28 13.45 7.51
N PRO A 194 7.41 14.71 7.99
CA PRO A 194 6.71 15.85 7.38
C PRO A 194 7.10 16.19 5.94
N LYS A 195 8.24 15.69 5.44
CA LYS A 195 8.69 15.92 4.06
C LYS A 195 8.20 14.84 3.09
N SER A 196 7.79 13.70 3.63
CA SER A 196 7.31 12.57 2.84
C SER A 196 5.84 12.73 2.46
N VAL A 197 5.53 12.47 1.19
CA VAL A 197 4.16 12.41 0.69
C VAL A 197 3.97 11.09 -0.04
N VAL A 198 3.14 10.23 0.53
CA VAL A 198 2.80 8.91 -0.03
C VAL A 198 1.29 8.81 -0.20
N ARG A 199 0.86 8.28 -1.34
CA ARG A 199 -0.56 8.04 -1.63
C ARG A 199 -0.80 6.55 -1.77
N PHE A 200 -1.89 6.09 -1.15
CA PHE A 200 -2.33 4.70 -1.18
C PHE A 200 -3.77 4.65 -1.70
N ARG A 201 -4.06 3.72 -2.61
CA ARG A 201 -5.42 3.48 -3.08
C ARG A 201 -5.63 2.02 -3.47
N ASN A 202 -6.87 1.66 -3.77
CA ASN A 202 -7.23 0.34 -4.29
C ASN A 202 -6.61 -0.79 -3.44
N ILE A 203 -6.80 -0.71 -2.10
CA ILE A 203 -6.24 -1.69 -1.16
C ILE A 203 -7.17 -2.89 -1.12
N ARG A 204 -6.64 -4.04 -1.50
CA ARG A 204 -7.38 -5.29 -1.63
C ARG A 204 -6.62 -6.43 -0.98
N VAL A 205 -7.35 -7.31 -0.31
CA VAL A 205 -6.77 -8.47 0.36
C VAL A 205 -7.52 -9.74 0.00
N LYS A 206 -6.77 -10.84 -0.13
CA LYS A 206 -7.31 -12.19 -0.28
C LYS A 206 -6.72 -13.06 0.82
N ARG A 207 -7.59 -13.71 1.61
CA ARG A 207 -7.16 -14.73 2.56
C ARG A 207 -6.79 -16.00 1.80
N LEU A 208 -5.76 -16.69 2.28
CA LEU A 208 -5.26 -17.96 1.71
C LEU A 208 -5.39 -19.12 2.72
N ASP A 209 -6.09 -18.89 3.82
CA ASP A 209 -6.41 -19.88 4.87
C ASP A 209 -7.79 -20.49 4.58
#